data_ff70a8552d95fc2cea1f1899952b911c
#
_entry.id   ff70a8552d95fc2cea1f1899952b911c
#
_cell.length_a   1.000
_cell.length_b   1.000
_cell.length_c   1.000
_cell.angle_alpha   90.00
_cell.angle_beta   90.00
_cell.angle_gamma   90.00
#
_symmetry.space_group_name_H-M   'P 1'
#
loop_
_entity.id
_entity.type
_entity.pdbx_description
1 polymer ?
#
loop_
_entity_poly.entity_id
_entity_poly.type
_entity_poly.pdbx_seq_one_letter_code
_entity_poly.pdbx_strand_id
1 'polypeptide(L)'
;MTDIAVFRAEGIGKSYPGVRANDDVSFTVRAGEIHALLGENGAGKSTLVKMIYGLVRPDDGRMWLGASPHAPADPRAARAAGVAMVFQHFSLFDALTVAENIALGMEAPPPRRELAARITKVSHDFGLPLNPARRIVTLSAGERQRVEIIRCLLQDPRLLIMDEPTSVLTPQEAELLFATLRKLAAGGTAILYISHKLDEIRAHCDRATILRHGKVVDSCDPRAHSARDLAAMMVGGQMRVIDRSGRQAGAVLLQVTALSQPAPDAEGTALKDIALTLRAGEILGIGGVAGNGQEELLAALSGEVRSAPGSVVLEGADLSAQGPEPRRVAGLLTAPEDRLGHAAVPDFSLTENTLLTAGARKGLVRRGMIDHGAARDYALAVIQGFDVRTPGPHVPARALSGGNLQKFVIGREVMQDPRVLVVNQPTWGVDAGAAAAVRQSLLDLARQGAGVIVISQDLDELLELSDRFCALNEGRLSPPVPTEGLTLDRIGLMLGGAHGMEEARP
;
A
#
# COMPACT_ATOMS: atom_id res chain seq x y z
N MET A 1 -17.46 -6.09 30.87
CA MET A 1 -17.58 -5.14 29.75
C MET A 1 -19.06 -4.97 29.46
N THR A 2 -19.57 -3.76 29.49
CA THR A 2 -21.00 -3.47 29.26
C THR A 2 -21.35 -3.75 27.81
N ASP A 3 -22.34 -4.61 27.58
CA ASP A 3 -22.83 -5.04 26.24
C ASP A 3 -23.67 -3.91 25.58
N ILE A 4 -23.12 -2.68 25.58
CA ILE A 4 -23.79 -1.49 25.05
C ILE A 4 -23.32 -1.26 23.61
N ALA A 5 -24.23 -1.42 22.65
CA ALA A 5 -23.99 -1.07 21.27
C ALA A 5 -23.81 0.44 21.12
N VAL A 6 -22.63 0.88 20.66
CA VAL A 6 -22.37 2.28 20.30
C VAL A 6 -22.79 2.54 18.86
N PHE A 7 -22.50 1.62 17.95
CA PHE A 7 -22.93 1.73 16.56
C PHE A 7 -23.60 0.43 16.11
N ARG A 8 -24.67 0.57 15.32
CA ARG A 8 -25.40 -0.55 14.71
C ARG A 8 -25.82 -0.20 13.30
N ALA A 9 -25.54 -1.10 12.37
CA ALA A 9 -26.04 -1.07 11.00
C ALA A 9 -26.97 -2.28 10.77
N GLU A 10 -28.10 -2.08 10.08
CA GLU A 10 -29.08 -3.12 9.76
C GLU A 10 -29.50 -2.97 8.31
N GLY A 11 -29.26 -4.02 7.52
CA GLY A 11 -29.71 -4.13 6.14
C GLY A 11 -29.14 -3.08 5.19
N ILE A 12 -27.93 -2.56 5.45
CA ILE A 12 -27.35 -1.46 4.67
C ILE A 12 -27.06 -1.91 3.25
N GLY A 13 -27.66 -1.19 2.29
CA GLY A 13 -27.45 -1.39 0.86
C GLY A 13 -26.97 -0.13 0.16
N LYS A 14 -26.08 -0.31 -0.84
CA LYS A 14 -25.63 0.76 -1.74
C LYS A 14 -25.31 0.21 -3.12
N SER A 15 -25.92 0.84 -4.15
CA SER A 15 -25.67 0.52 -5.55
C SER A 15 -25.05 1.69 -6.28
N TYR A 16 -24.15 1.38 -7.21
CA TYR A 16 -23.60 2.29 -8.21
C TYR A 16 -23.91 1.72 -9.61
N PRO A 17 -23.80 2.48 -10.70
CA PRO A 17 -24.04 1.96 -12.05
C PRO A 17 -23.21 0.69 -12.29
N GLY A 18 -23.92 -0.43 -12.48
CA GLY A 18 -23.32 -1.74 -12.75
C GLY A 18 -22.75 -2.52 -11.55
N VAL A 19 -22.77 -1.96 -10.32
CA VAL A 19 -22.20 -2.63 -9.12
C VAL A 19 -23.06 -2.38 -7.89
N ARG A 20 -23.44 -3.45 -7.18
CA ARG A 20 -23.99 -3.36 -5.83
C ARG A 20 -22.84 -3.46 -4.83
N ALA A 21 -22.42 -2.31 -4.30
CA ALA A 21 -21.23 -2.20 -3.43
C ALA A 21 -21.48 -2.75 -2.02
N ASN A 22 -22.70 -2.57 -1.48
CA ASN A 22 -23.15 -3.17 -0.23
C ASN A 22 -24.55 -3.75 -0.42
N ASP A 23 -24.80 -4.94 0.12
CA ASP A 23 -26.04 -5.71 -0.03
C ASP A 23 -26.38 -6.38 1.31
N ASP A 24 -27.37 -5.82 1.99
CA ASP A 24 -27.88 -6.31 3.28
C ASP A 24 -26.81 -6.41 4.40
N VAL A 25 -25.96 -5.37 4.52
CA VAL A 25 -24.87 -5.34 5.52
C VAL A 25 -25.43 -5.01 6.89
N SER A 26 -25.25 -5.94 7.85
CA SER A 26 -25.66 -5.77 9.24
C SER A 26 -24.52 -6.13 10.19
N PHE A 27 -24.18 -5.23 11.13
CA PHE A 27 -23.18 -5.46 12.17
C PHE A 27 -23.32 -4.45 13.31
N THR A 28 -22.63 -4.72 14.43
CA THR A 28 -22.67 -3.89 15.64
C THR A 28 -21.27 -3.71 16.20
N VAL A 29 -20.94 -2.48 16.62
CA VAL A 29 -19.72 -2.14 17.35
C VAL A 29 -20.08 -1.71 18.76
N ARG A 30 -19.44 -2.30 19.77
CA ARG A 30 -19.74 -2.07 21.18
C ARG A 30 -18.85 -1.01 21.81
N ALA A 31 -19.25 -0.50 22.96
CA ALA A 31 -18.43 0.41 23.76
C ALA A 31 -17.13 -0.29 24.20
N GLY A 32 -15.99 0.37 23.97
CA GLY A 32 -14.69 -0.16 24.34
C GLY A 32 -14.21 -1.32 23.50
N GLU A 33 -14.83 -1.55 22.34
CA GLU A 33 -14.47 -2.60 21.38
C GLU A 33 -13.60 -2.03 20.26
N ILE A 34 -12.53 -2.72 19.93
CA ILE A 34 -11.80 -2.53 18.65
C ILE A 34 -12.33 -3.58 17.68
N HIS A 35 -13.21 -3.14 16.79
CA HIS A 35 -13.91 -3.98 15.83
C HIS A 35 -13.25 -3.89 14.45
N ALA A 36 -12.72 -4.99 13.95
CA ALA A 36 -12.15 -5.04 12.61
C ALA A 36 -13.22 -5.15 11.53
N LEU A 37 -13.09 -4.38 10.46
CA LEU A 37 -13.86 -4.55 9.23
C LEU A 37 -12.95 -5.09 8.15
N LEU A 38 -13.09 -6.38 7.85
CA LEU A 38 -12.26 -7.14 6.94
C LEU A 38 -12.94 -7.34 5.58
N GLY A 39 -12.16 -7.60 4.57
CA GLY A 39 -12.61 -7.93 3.22
C GLY A 39 -11.59 -7.50 2.17
N GLU A 40 -11.64 -8.10 0.99
CA GLU A 40 -10.79 -7.72 -0.13
C GLU A 40 -11.09 -6.29 -0.62
N ASN A 41 -10.19 -5.77 -1.48
CA ASN A 41 -10.46 -4.53 -2.20
C ASN A 41 -11.69 -4.71 -3.09
N GLY A 42 -12.63 -3.75 -3.01
CA GLY A 42 -13.93 -3.89 -3.68
C GLY A 42 -15.00 -4.68 -2.90
N ALA A 43 -14.71 -5.20 -1.70
CA ALA A 43 -15.70 -5.87 -0.86
C ALA A 43 -16.77 -4.95 -0.27
N GLY A 44 -16.66 -3.63 -0.46
CA GLY A 44 -17.63 -2.65 0.02
C GLY A 44 -17.23 -1.90 1.30
N LYS A 45 -16.06 -2.16 1.88
CA LYS A 45 -15.59 -1.53 3.13
C LYS A 45 -15.60 0.00 3.07
N SER A 46 -14.91 0.58 2.07
CA SER A 46 -14.81 2.04 1.93
C SER A 46 -16.16 2.68 1.62
N THR A 47 -17.07 2.01 0.92
CA THR A 47 -18.44 2.50 0.71
C THR A 47 -19.20 2.52 2.02
N LEU A 48 -19.08 1.47 2.83
CA LEU A 48 -19.74 1.36 4.12
C LEU A 48 -19.28 2.47 5.08
N VAL A 49 -17.98 2.69 5.23
CA VAL A 49 -17.48 3.77 6.11
C VAL A 49 -17.82 5.15 5.58
N LYS A 50 -17.85 5.36 4.26
CA LYS A 50 -18.35 6.61 3.67
C LYS A 50 -19.82 6.86 4.01
N MET A 51 -20.65 5.83 4.09
CA MET A 51 -22.06 5.96 4.54
C MET A 51 -22.13 6.30 6.04
N ILE A 52 -21.33 5.66 6.88
CA ILE A 52 -21.28 5.95 8.31
C ILE A 52 -20.80 7.39 8.57
N TYR A 53 -19.84 7.86 7.80
CA TYR A 53 -19.28 9.22 7.94
C TYR A 53 -20.06 10.30 7.19
N GLY A 54 -21.15 9.95 6.46
CA GLY A 54 -22.01 10.91 5.78
C GLY A 54 -21.51 11.44 4.43
N LEU A 55 -20.49 10.80 3.82
CA LEU A 55 -20.02 11.13 2.48
C LEU A 55 -20.91 10.54 1.39
N VAL A 56 -21.62 9.47 1.68
CA VAL A 56 -22.54 8.77 0.77
C VAL A 56 -23.79 8.39 1.55
N ARG A 57 -24.97 8.47 0.94
CA ARG A 57 -26.21 8.00 1.56
C ARG A 57 -26.45 6.53 1.21
N PRO A 58 -26.86 5.67 2.17
CA PRO A 58 -27.34 4.33 1.86
C PRO A 58 -28.63 4.42 1.01
N ASP A 59 -28.81 3.42 0.16
CA ASP A 59 -30.05 3.28 -0.62
C ASP A 59 -31.08 2.48 0.19
N ASP A 60 -30.61 1.53 1.00
CA ASP A 60 -31.43 0.66 1.85
C ASP A 60 -30.84 0.56 3.26
N GLY A 61 -31.67 0.14 4.22
CA GLY A 61 -31.28 -0.14 5.60
C GLY A 61 -31.26 1.08 6.50
N ARG A 62 -30.79 0.89 7.74
CA ARG A 62 -30.74 1.94 8.77
C ARG A 62 -29.51 1.79 9.64
N MET A 63 -29.05 2.91 10.17
CA MET A 63 -27.93 2.97 11.15
C MET A 63 -28.38 3.65 12.42
N TRP A 64 -27.75 3.32 13.54
CA TRP A 64 -27.94 3.94 14.85
C TRP A 64 -26.59 4.22 15.50
N LEU A 65 -26.54 5.34 16.22
CA LEU A 65 -25.43 5.69 17.12
C LEU A 65 -25.98 5.78 18.55
N GLY A 66 -25.72 4.74 19.36
CA GLY A 66 -26.44 4.49 20.60
C GLY A 66 -27.93 4.24 20.35
N ALA A 67 -28.79 4.98 21.03
CA ALA A 67 -30.25 4.89 20.86
C ALA A 67 -30.79 5.76 19.71
N SER A 68 -29.98 6.65 19.13
CA SER A 68 -30.43 7.62 18.13
C SER A 68 -30.22 7.11 16.71
N PRO A 69 -31.19 7.31 15.79
CA PRO A 69 -30.98 7.07 14.37
C PRO A 69 -29.78 7.86 13.84
N HIS A 70 -28.92 7.21 13.05
CA HIS A 70 -27.75 7.81 12.46
C HIS A 70 -27.87 7.85 10.94
N ALA A 71 -28.20 9.02 10.40
CA ALA A 71 -28.36 9.27 8.98
C ALA A 71 -27.75 10.63 8.63
N PRO A 72 -26.42 10.78 8.74
CA PRO A 72 -25.77 12.06 8.57
C PRO A 72 -25.91 12.57 7.13
N ALA A 73 -26.25 13.85 6.99
CA ALA A 73 -26.39 14.49 5.68
C ALA A 73 -25.01 14.74 5.02
N ASP A 74 -24.00 14.94 5.85
CA ASP A 74 -22.63 15.25 5.48
C ASP A 74 -21.65 14.86 6.63
N PRO A 75 -20.32 14.92 6.43
CA PRO A 75 -19.32 14.62 7.45
C PRO A 75 -19.40 15.52 8.69
N ARG A 76 -19.91 16.76 8.55
CA ARG A 76 -20.08 17.68 9.69
C ARG A 76 -21.16 17.17 10.63
N ALA A 77 -22.29 16.72 10.08
CA ALA A 77 -23.36 16.10 10.86
C ALA A 77 -22.91 14.80 11.54
N ALA A 78 -22.09 13.99 10.88
CA ALA A 78 -21.51 12.78 11.48
C ALA A 78 -20.60 13.12 12.68
N ARG A 79 -19.73 14.13 12.53
CA ARG A 79 -18.87 14.60 13.63
C ARG A 79 -19.66 15.15 14.79
N ALA A 80 -20.68 15.95 14.53
CA ALA A 80 -21.57 16.50 15.57
C ALA A 80 -22.30 15.38 16.33
N ALA A 81 -22.59 14.24 15.69
CA ALA A 81 -23.15 13.06 16.34
C ALA A 81 -22.11 12.25 17.14
N GLY A 82 -20.82 12.53 17.04
CA GLY A 82 -19.73 11.84 17.72
C GLY A 82 -19.05 10.75 16.89
N VAL A 83 -19.08 10.83 15.56
CA VAL A 83 -18.31 9.95 14.67
C VAL A 83 -17.10 10.70 14.14
N ALA A 84 -15.90 10.18 14.36
CA ALA A 84 -14.66 10.69 13.76
C ALA A 84 -14.03 9.65 12.83
N MET A 85 -13.29 10.12 11.83
CA MET A 85 -12.64 9.25 10.85
C MET A 85 -11.22 9.71 10.54
N VAL A 86 -10.28 8.78 10.61
CA VAL A 86 -8.94 8.89 10.07
C VAL A 86 -8.95 8.20 8.71
N PHE A 87 -8.61 8.96 7.67
CA PHE A 87 -8.64 8.48 6.29
C PHE A 87 -7.35 7.76 5.92
N GLN A 88 -7.41 6.90 4.91
CA GLN A 88 -6.27 6.21 4.32
C GLN A 88 -5.23 7.19 3.74
N HIS A 89 -5.68 8.28 3.11
CA HIS A 89 -4.83 9.36 2.63
C HIS A 89 -4.96 10.59 3.53
N PHE A 90 -3.86 11.23 3.85
CA PHE A 90 -3.87 12.41 4.71
C PHE A 90 -4.75 13.53 4.14
N SER A 91 -5.65 14.05 4.99
CA SER A 91 -6.49 15.20 4.68
C SER A 91 -5.87 16.48 5.28
N LEU A 92 -4.57 16.66 5.09
CA LEU A 92 -3.79 17.76 5.65
C LEU A 92 -3.32 18.73 4.58
N PHE A 93 -3.23 20.01 4.93
CA PHE A 93 -2.70 21.06 4.07
C PHE A 93 -1.23 21.31 4.43
N ASP A 94 -0.32 21.01 3.54
CA ASP A 94 1.13 21.06 3.75
C ASP A 94 1.65 22.46 4.14
N ALA A 95 1.06 23.52 3.59
CA ALA A 95 1.44 24.89 3.87
C ALA A 95 1.09 25.38 5.29
N LEU A 96 0.15 24.71 5.96
CA LEU A 96 -0.35 25.11 7.27
C LEU A 96 0.41 24.41 8.40
N THR A 97 0.34 24.99 9.60
CA THR A 97 0.84 24.38 10.82
C THR A 97 -0.09 23.26 11.32
N VAL A 98 0.39 22.42 12.23
CA VAL A 98 -0.40 21.39 12.93
C VAL A 98 -1.65 22.01 13.55
N ALA A 99 -1.50 23.12 14.30
CA ALA A 99 -2.63 23.78 14.95
C ALA A 99 -3.65 24.33 13.95
N GLU A 100 -3.22 24.90 12.84
CA GLU A 100 -4.10 25.42 11.79
C GLU A 100 -4.86 24.28 11.08
N ASN A 101 -4.20 23.17 10.78
CA ASN A 101 -4.86 21.99 10.21
C ASN A 101 -5.93 21.40 11.13
N ILE A 102 -5.62 21.29 12.41
CA ILE A 102 -6.58 20.80 13.41
C ILE A 102 -7.77 21.76 13.54
N ALA A 103 -7.52 23.09 13.55
CA ALA A 103 -8.56 24.12 13.61
C ALA A 103 -9.56 24.01 12.44
N LEU A 104 -9.10 23.71 11.22
CA LEU A 104 -9.98 23.52 10.06
C LEU A 104 -11.01 22.38 10.25
N GLY A 105 -10.68 21.40 11.08
CA GLY A 105 -11.58 20.28 11.40
C GLY A 105 -12.63 20.62 12.45
N MET A 106 -12.56 21.79 13.11
CA MET A 106 -13.44 22.20 14.20
C MET A 106 -14.50 23.19 13.72
N GLU A 107 -15.70 23.09 14.25
CA GLU A 107 -16.80 24.02 13.93
C GLU A 107 -16.56 25.40 14.55
N ALA A 108 -16.09 25.41 15.80
CA ALA A 108 -15.74 26.63 16.56
C ALA A 108 -14.39 26.41 17.25
N PRO A 109 -13.27 26.64 16.54
CA PRO A 109 -11.96 26.46 17.12
C PRO A 109 -11.72 27.49 18.23
N PRO A 110 -11.15 27.09 19.39
CA PRO A 110 -10.79 28.00 20.44
C PRO A 110 -9.64 28.93 19.98
N PRO A 111 -9.33 30.01 20.72
CA PRO A 111 -8.20 30.87 20.42
C PRO A 111 -6.91 30.08 20.22
N ARG A 112 -6.07 30.51 19.26
CA ARG A 112 -4.86 29.76 18.80
C ARG A 112 -3.97 29.27 19.97
N ARG A 113 -3.78 30.10 21.00
CA ARG A 113 -2.97 29.73 22.19
C ARG A 113 -3.60 28.61 22.99
N GLU A 114 -4.91 28.63 23.17
CA GLU A 114 -5.66 27.62 23.89
C GLU A 114 -5.68 26.30 23.09
N LEU A 115 -5.94 26.37 21.76
CA LEU A 115 -5.88 25.20 20.89
C LEU A 115 -4.51 24.52 20.95
N ALA A 116 -3.42 25.31 20.85
CA ALA A 116 -2.07 24.78 20.94
C ALA A 116 -1.81 24.04 22.26
N ALA A 117 -2.28 24.61 23.39
CA ALA A 117 -2.16 23.97 24.70
C ALA A 117 -2.98 22.66 24.77
N ARG A 118 -4.20 22.64 24.22
CA ARG A 118 -5.04 21.43 24.14
C ARG A 118 -4.38 20.34 23.27
N ILE A 119 -3.83 20.71 22.11
CA ILE A 119 -3.10 19.79 21.22
C ILE A 119 -1.92 19.18 21.98
N THR A 120 -1.08 20.01 22.63
CA THR A 120 0.08 19.53 23.38
C THR A 120 -0.35 18.59 24.50
N LYS A 121 -1.40 18.93 25.26
CA LYS A 121 -1.90 18.08 26.33
C LYS A 121 -2.40 16.72 25.80
N VAL A 122 -3.33 16.74 24.83
CA VAL A 122 -3.91 15.51 24.28
C VAL A 122 -2.84 14.64 23.61
N SER A 123 -1.94 15.24 22.83
CA SER A 123 -0.86 14.49 22.18
C SER A 123 0.07 13.80 23.18
N HIS A 124 0.35 14.46 24.31
CA HIS A 124 1.15 13.87 25.39
C HIS A 124 0.39 12.78 26.15
N ASP A 125 -0.88 13.04 26.49
CA ASP A 125 -1.73 12.10 27.25
C ASP A 125 -1.89 10.75 26.51
N PHE A 126 -1.89 10.79 25.18
CA PHE A 126 -2.00 9.60 24.33
C PHE A 126 -0.66 9.08 23.80
N GLY A 127 0.48 9.64 24.22
CA GLY A 127 1.80 9.20 23.80
C GLY A 127 2.14 9.50 22.32
N LEU A 128 1.44 10.47 21.72
CA LEU A 128 1.61 10.90 20.32
C LEU A 128 2.12 12.35 20.27
N PRO A 129 3.31 12.68 20.79
CA PRO A 129 3.76 14.06 20.96
C PRO A 129 3.79 14.81 19.62
N LEU A 130 3.22 16.02 19.60
CA LEU A 130 3.17 16.92 18.48
C LEU A 130 3.57 18.33 18.87
N ASN A 131 4.27 19.03 17.97
CA ASN A 131 4.51 20.46 18.10
C ASN A 131 3.46 21.23 17.27
N PRO A 132 2.51 21.97 17.93
CA PRO A 132 1.45 22.68 17.23
C PRO A 132 1.91 23.75 16.22
N ALA A 133 3.13 24.25 16.36
CA ALA A 133 3.68 25.32 15.52
C ALA A 133 4.42 24.79 14.28
N ARG A 134 4.74 23.49 14.18
CA ARG A 134 5.39 22.92 12.99
C ARG A 134 4.46 22.93 11.78
N ARG A 135 5.01 23.17 10.60
CA ARG A 135 4.29 23.05 9.32
C ARG A 135 4.19 21.58 8.92
N ILE A 136 3.07 21.19 8.33
CA ILE A 136 2.82 19.80 7.90
C ILE A 136 3.86 19.31 6.90
N VAL A 137 4.29 20.15 5.96
CA VAL A 137 5.34 19.80 4.98
C VAL A 137 6.64 19.30 5.62
N THR A 138 6.94 19.72 6.87
CA THR A 138 8.16 19.31 7.59
C THR A 138 7.99 18.04 8.42
N LEU A 139 6.81 17.41 8.38
CA LEU A 139 6.49 16.24 9.17
C LEU A 139 6.72 14.95 8.37
N SER A 140 7.26 13.93 9.04
CA SER A 140 7.28 12.57 8.50
C SER A 140 5.86 12.02 8.33
N ALA A 141 5.71 10.94 7.57
CA ALA A 141 4.43 10.25 7.39
C ALA A 141 3.82 9.81 8.74
N GLY A 142 4.63 9.27 9.66
CA GLY A 142 4.19 8.91 11.00
C GLY A 142 3.74 10.11 11.84
N GLU A 143 4.43 11.26 11.72
CA GLU A 143 4.01 12.50 12.39
C GLU A 143 2.70 13.05 11.79
N ARG A 144 2.51 12.99 10.46
CA ARG A 144 1.26 13.37 9.78
C ARG A 144 0.10 12.49 10.26
N GLN A 145 0.33 11.20 10.41
CA GLN A 145 -0.66 10.27 10.96
C GLN A 145 -1.07 10.66 12.40
N ARG A 146 -0.09 11.04 13.25
CA ARG A 146 -0.38 11.55 14.60
C ARG A 146 -1.27 12.80 14.57
N VAL A 147 -1.04 13.72 13.62
CA VAL A 147 -1.89 14.92 13.47
C VAL A 147 -3.34 14.54 13.17
N GLU A 148 -3.57 13.59 12.24
CA GLU A 148 -4.91 13.09 11.90
C GLU A 148 -5.61 12.47 13.13
N ILE A 149 -4.88 11.65 13.88
CA ILE A 149 -5.41 11.00 15.09
C ILE A 149 -5.75 12.04 16.16
N ILE A 150 -4.83 12.96 16.48
CA ILE A 150 -5.07 14.01 17.47
C ILE A 150 -6.23 14.92 17.07
N ARG A 151 -6.38 15.22 15.76
CA ARG A 151 -7.52 15.96 15.22
C ARG A 151 -8.85 15.26 15.54
N CYS A 152 -8.90 13.93 15.40
CA CYS A 152 -10.07 13.13 15.75
C CYS A 152 -10.31 13.09 17.27
N LEU A 153 -9.26 12.90 18.07
CA LEU A 153 -9.37 12.79 19.54
C LEU A 153 -9.84 14.08 20.21
N LEU A 154 -9.46 15.23 19.66
CA LEU A 154 -9.92 16.53 20.16
C LEU A 154 -11.43 16.76 19.99
N GLN A 155 -12.12 15.91 19.24
CA GLN A 155 -13.57 15.94 19.03
C GLN A 155 -14.33 15.00 19.98
N ASP A 156 -13.64 14.29 20.87
CA ASP A 156 -14.22 13.32 21.85
C ASP A 156 -15.20 12.32 21.18
N PRO A 157 -14.72 11.49 20.23
CA PRO A 157 -15.60 10.65 19.45
C PRO A 157 -16.17 9.48 20.25
N ARG A 158 -17.44 9.16 20.02
CA ARG A 158 -18.09 7.93 20.48
C ARG A 158 -17.72 6.73 19.60
N LEU A 159 -17.59 6.98 18.29
CA LEU A 159 -17.12 6.02 17.28
C LEU A 159 -15.95 6.63 16.52
N LEU A 160 -14.80 5.97 16.57
CA LEU A 160 -13.59 6.31 15.79
C LEU A 160 -13.40 5.31 14.67
N ILE A 161 -13.43 5.77 13.43
CA ILE A 161 -13.16 4.96 12.23
C ILE A 161 -11.69 5.17 11.85
N MET A 162 -10.95 4.07 11.66
CA MET A 162 -9.54 4.05 11.28
C MET A 162 -9.41 3.28 9.95
N ASP A 163 -9.13 3.99 8.86
CA ASP A 163 -9.01 3.37 7.53
C ASP A 163 -7.54 3.21 7.15
N GLU A 164 -7.02 1.98 7.26
CA GLU A 164 -5.63 1.58 7.02
C GLU A 164 -4.57 2.45 7.70
N PRO A 165 -4.68 2.71 9.01
CA PRO A 165 -3.86 3.73 9.67
C PRO A 165 -2.38 3.35 9.83
N THR A 166 -2.01 2.09 9.63
CA THR A 166 -0.64 1.59 9.78
C THR A 166 0.10 1.40 8.45
N SER A 167 -0.54 1.76 7.34
CA SER A 167 0.04 1.55 5.99
C SER A 167 1.37 2.28 5.75
N VAL A 168 1.57 3.41 6.44
CA VAL A 168 2.76 4.28 6.30
C VAL A 168 3.60 4.35 7.57
N LEU A 169 3.32 3.50 8.58
CA LEU A 169 3.99 3.50 9.87
C LEU A 169 5.07 2.42 9.94
N THR A 170 6.14 2.72 10.66
CA THR A 170 7.09 1.70 11.09
C THR A 170 6.45 0.74 12.10
N PRO A 171 6.96 -0.49 12.30
CA PRO A 171 6.42 -1.41 13.30
C PRO A 171 6.33 -0.81 14.71
N GLN A 172 7.32 -0.02 15.13
CA GLN A 172 7.34 0.64 16.43
C GLN A 172 6.26 1.73 16.55
N GLU A 173 6.01 2.48 15.47
CA GLU A 173 4.94 3.47 15.44
C GLU A 173 3.56 2.81 15.43
N ALA A 174 3.39 1.67 14.76
CA ALA A 174 2.17 0.89 14.77
C ALA A 174 1.84 0.37 16.19
N GLU A 175 2.81 -0.17 16.93
CA GLU A 175 2.63 -0.59 18.33
C GLU A 175 2.20 0.58 19.23
N LEU A 176 2.81 1.76 19.05
CA LEU A 176 2.41 2.97 19.80
C LEU A 176 0.98 3.40 19.46
N LEU A 177 0.59 3.30 18.19
CA LEU A 177 -0.79 3.56 17.76
C LEU A 177 -1.75 2.59 18.46
N PHE A 178 -1.49 1.27 18.44
CA PHE A 178 -2.37 0.30 19.09
C PHE A 178 -2.45 0.48 20.60
N ALA A 179 -1.35 0.84 21.26
CA ALA A 179 -1.39 1.20 22.69
C ALA A 179 -2.35 2.39 22.93
N THR A 180 -2.33 3.38 22.03
CA THR A 180 -3.25 4.52 22.07
C THR A 180 -4.71 4.10 21.83
N LEU A 181 -4.98 3.28 20.82
CA LEU A 181 -6.34 2.78 20.53
C LEU A 181 -6.90 1.96 21.69
N ARG A 182 -6.10 1.11 22.32
CA ARG A 182 -6.51 0.36 23.53
C ARG A 182 -6.85 1.27 24.69
N LYS A 183 -6.09 2.37 24.90
CA LYS A 183 -6.38 3.37 25.94
C LYS A 183 -7.72 4.08 25.67
N LEU A 184 -8.01 4.42 24.40
CA LEU A 184 -9.29 4.99 23.99
C LEU A 184 -10.45 4.01 24.19
N ALA A 185 -10.28 2.77 23.77
CA ALA A 185 -11.26 1.72 23.96
C ALA A 185 -11.55 1.50 25.47
N ALA A 186 -10.53 1.47 26.32
CA ALA A 186 -10.69 1.40 27.76
C ALA A 186 -11.47 2.59 28.33
N GLY A 187 -11.42 3.76 27.68
CA GLY A 187 -12.25 4.94 27.98
C GLY A 187 -13.69 4.86 27.48
N GLY A 188 -14.08 3.79 26.79
CA GLY A 188 -15.44 3.56 26.28
C GLY A 188 -15.66 3.93 24.81
N THR A 189 -14.67 4.50 24.13
CA THR A 189 -14.76 4.79 22.68
C THR A 189 -14.86 3.48 21.89
N ALA A 190 -15.82 3.39 20.97
CA ALA A 190 -15.91 2.31 20.00
C ALA A 190 -14.97 2.59 18.84
N ILE A 191 -14.21 1.59 18.38
CA ILE A 191 -13.25 1.76 17.28
C ILE A 191 -13.61 0.80 16.15
N LEU A 192 -13.83 1.32 14.95
CA LEU A 192 -13.98 0.56 13.72
C LEU A 192 -12.67 0.61 12.95
N TYR A 193 -11.93 -0.49 12.95
CA TYR A 193 -10.59 -0.60 12.41
C TYR A 193 -10.59 -1.35 11.08
N ILE A 194 -10.10 -0.71 10.03
CA ILE A 194 -10.01 -1.30 8.68
C ILE A 194 -8.55 -1.50 8.35
N SER A 195 -8.17 -2.75 8.09
CA SER A 195 -6.82 -3.11 7.64
C SER A 195 -6.87 -4.41 6.85
N HIS A 196 -5.87 -4.61 6.01
CA HIS A 196 -5.59 -5.89 5.36
C HIS A 196 -4.48 -6.69 6.07
N LYS A 197 -3.81 -6.10 7.07
CA LYS A 197 -2.76 -6.76 7.87
C LYS A 197 -3.38 -7.64 8.95
N LEU A 198 -3.53 -8.92 8.63
CA LEU A 198 -4.28 -9.86 9.46
C LEU A 198 -3.63 -10.13 10.81
N ASP A 199 -2.31 -10.06 10.91
CA ASP A 199 -1.60 -10.23 12.19
C ASP A 199 -1.85 -9.07 13.15
N GLU A 200 -1.93 -7.81 12.66
CA GLU A 200 -2.36 -6.67 13.48
C GLU A 200 -3.78 -6.87 14.02
N ILE A 201 -4.69 -7.36 13.17
CA ILE A 201 -6.09 -7.61 13.55
C ILE A 201 -6.18 -8.71 14.61
N ARG A 202 -5.45 -9.79 14.44
CA ARG A 202 -5.40 -10.89 15.41
C ARG A 202 -4.80 -10.47 16.75
N ALA A 203 -3.78 -9.59 16.73
CA ALA A 203 -3.12 -9.11 17.95
C ALA A 203 -3.96 -8.08 18.71
N HIS A 204 -4.72 -7.24 18.01
CA HIS A 204 -5.23 -6.00 18.59
C HIS A 204 -6.75 -5.85 18.56
N CYS A 205 -7.49 -6.57 17.71
CA CYS A 205 -8.95 -6.45 17.60
C CYS A 205 -9.69 -7.49 18.44
N ASP A 206 -10.85 -7.07 18.98
CA ASP A 206 -11.69 -7.94 19.83
C ASP A 206 -12.68 -8.73 19.00
N ARG A 207 -13.18 -8.17 17.90
CA ARG A 207 -14.09 -8.79 16.95
C ARG A 207 -13.76 -8.36 15.53
N ALA A 208 -14.18 -9.18 14.56
CA ALA A 208 -14.08 -8.88 13.16
C ALA A 208 -15.41 -9.17 12.44
N THR A 209 -15.81 -8.27 11.54
CA THR A 209 -16.86 -8.51 10.53
C THR A 209 -16.20 -8.60 9.18
N ILE A 210 -16.48 -9.68 8.46
CA ILE A 210 -15.85 -9.99 7.17
C ILE A 210 -16.86 -9.71 6.05
N LEU A 211 -16.48 -8.77 5.17
CA LEU A 211 -17.23 -8.44 3.95
C LEU A 211 -16.65 -9.15 2.74
N ARG A 212 -17.54 -9.69 1.90
CA ARG A 212 -17.20 -10.22 0.59
C ARG A 212 -18.31 -9.95 -0.41
N HIS A 213 -17.96 -9.36 -1.56
CA HIS A 213 -18.93 -8.95 -2.60
C HIS A 213 -20.10 -8.13 -2.05
N GLY A 214 -19.83 -7.20 -1.15
CA GLY A 214 -20.82 -6.32 -0.56
C GLY A 214 -21.65 -6.92 0.57
N LYS A 215 -21.45 -8.18 0.96
CA LYS A 215 -22.21 -8.88 2.01
C LYS A 215 -21.35 -9.23 3.20
N VAL A 216 -21.95 -9.28 4.38
CA VAL A 216 -21.33 -9.90 5.57
C VAL A 216 -21.33 -11.41 5.38
N VAL A 217 -20.15 -12.02 5.39
CA VAL A 217 -20.00 -13.46 5.27
C VAL A 217 -19.74 -14.14 6.62
N ASP A 218 -19.12 -13.43 7.56
CA ASP A 218 -18.87 -13.92 8.91
C ASP A 218 -18.64 -12.77 9.89
N SER A 219 -18.77 -13.06 11.20
CA SER A 219 -18.41 -12.20 12.29
C SER A 219 -17.84 -13.04 13.43
N CYS A 220 -16.53 -12.87 13.72
CA CYS A 220 -15.78 -13.76 14.60
C CYS A 220 -14.90 -13.00 15.61
N ASP A 221 -14.32 -13.73 16.56
CA ASP A 221 -13.13 -13.27 17.32
C ASP A 221 -11.88 -13.60 16.47
N PRO A 222 -11.15 -12.58 15.98
CA PRO A 222 -10.00 -12.82 15.09
C PRO A 222 -8.87 -13.58 15.79
N ARG A 223 -8.80 -13.55 17.11
CA ARG A 223 -7.78 -14.28 17.90
C ARG A 223 -7.99 -15.79 17.88
N ALA A 224 -9.23 -16.25 17.62
CA ALA A 224 -9.57 -17.67 17.52
C ALA A 224 -9.18 -18.29 16.17
N HIS A 225 -8.74 -17.48 15.20
CA HIS A 225 -8.44 -17.91 13.83
C HIS A 225 -6.98 -17.63 13.49
N SER A 226 -6.40 -18.44 12.58
CA SER A 226 -5.09 -18.10 11.98
C SER A 226 -5.25 -16.95 10.96
N ALA A 227 -4.16 -16.24 10.64
CA ALA A 227 -4.18 -15.26 9.55
C ALA A 227 -4.65 -15.87 8.23
N ARG A 228 -4.27 -17.14 7.98
CA ARG A 228 -4.70 -17.91 6.81
C ARG A 228 -6.21 -18.17 6.79
N ASP A 229 -6.82 -18.49 7.94
CA ASP A 229 -8.26 -18.72 8.02
C ASP A 229 -9.04 -17.44 7.74
N LEU A 230 -8.62 -16.30 8.35
CA LEU A 230 -9.21 -14.99 8.11
C LEU A 230 -9.09 -14.60 6.63
N ALA A 231 -7.93 -14.81 6.02
CA ALA A 231 -7.73 -14.56 4.61
C ALA A 231 -8.62 -15.46 3.73
N ALA A 232 -8.76 -16.73 4.06
CA ALA A 232 -9.66 -17.66 3.34
C ALA A 232 -11.13 -17.23 3.44
N MET A 233 -11.58 -16.70 4.58
CA MET A 233 -12.93 -16.14 4.75
C MET A 233 -13.13 -14.90 3.87
N MET A 234 -12.12 -14.04 3.77
CA MET A 234 -12.16 -12.82 2.94
C MET A 234 -12.25 -13.16 1.44
N VAL A 235 -11.42 -14.09 0.96
CA VAL A 235 -11.32 -14.48 -0.45
C VAL A 235 -12.45 -15.44 -0.86
N GLY A 236 -12.90 -16.29 0.07
CA GLY A 236 -13.95 -17.31 -0.18
C GLY A 236 -13.45 -18.57 -0.87
N GLY A 237 -12.14 -18.85 -0.77
CA GLY A 237 -11.50 -20.04 -1.33
C GLY A 237 -10.19 -20.37 -0.62
N GLN A 238 -9.57 -21.47 -0.99
CA GLN A 238 -8.21 -21.75 -0.50
C GLN A 238 -7.24 -20.75 -1.10
N MET A 239 -6.55 -19.98 -0.27
CA MET A 239 -5.40 -19.20 -0.71
C MET A 239 -4.37 -20.16 -1.31
N ARG A 240 -3.91 -19.87 -2.51
CA ARG A 240 -2.75 -20.56 -3.09
C ARG A 240 -1.56 -20.27 -2.17
N VAL A 241 -1.01 -21.33 -1.61
CA VAL A 241 0.26 -21.25 -0.87
C VAL A 241 1.31 -20.83 -1.90
N ILE A 242 2.00 -19.75 -1.61
CA ILE A 242 3.12 -19.29 -2.44
C ILE A 242 4.21 -20.35 -2.33
N ASP A 243 4.54 -20.95 -3.47
CA ASP A 243 5.60 -21.95 -3.52
C ASP A 243 6.94 -21.25 -3.82
N ARG A 244 7.87 -21.31 -2.89
CA ARG A 244 9.23 -20.76 -2.99
C ARG A 244 10.27 -21.81 -3.41
N SER A 245 9.87 -23.07 -3.56
CA SER A 245 10.79 -24.18 -3.86
C SER A 245 11.39 -24.10 -5.27
N GLY A 246 12.50 -24.77 -5.47
CA GLY A 246 13.10 -25.00 -6.80
C GLY A 246 13.93 -23.85 -7.37
N ARG A 247 14.26 -22.81 -6.58
CA ARG A 247 15.14 -21.72 -7.02
C ARG A 247 16.55 -21.90 -6.45
N GLN A 248 17.55 -21.60 -7.28
CA GLN A 248 18.95 -21.52 -6.88
C GLN A 248 19.56 -20.28 -7.52
N ALA A 249 20.29 -19.50 -6.73
CA ALA A 249 20.98 -18.32 -7.21
C ALA A 249 22.11 -18.73 -8.19
N GLY A 250 21.99 -18.26 -9.42
CA GLY A 250 22.95 -18.50 -10.49
C GLY A 250 24.02 -17.41 -10.62
N ALA A 251 24.44 -17.15 -11.87
CA ALA A 251 25.41 -16.11 -12.20
C ALA A 251 24.86 -14.70 -11.89
N VAL A 252 25.76 -13.74 -11.68
CA VAL A 252 25.38 -12.32 -11.51
C VAL A 252 24.82 -11.81 -12.85
N LEU A 253 23.59 -11.29 -12.82
CA LEU A 253 22.93 -10.65 -13.95
C LEU A 253 23.09 -9.12 -13.91
N LEU A 254 22.76 -8.50 -12.79
CA LEU A 254 22.84 -7.05 -12.60
C LEU A 254 23.86 -6.71 -11.53
N GLN A 255 24.72 -5.76 -11.82
CA GLN A 255 25.63 -5.16 -10.89
C GLN A 255 25.41 -3.65 -10.88
N VAL A 256 25.14 -3.09 -9.72
CA VAL A 256 25.07 -1.65 -9.48
C VAL A 256 26.23 -1.28 -8.56
N THR A 257 27.01 -0.27 -8.96
CA THR A 257 28.20 0.15 -8.23
C THR A 257 28.27 1.66 -8.13
N ALA A 258 28.42 2.16 -6.91
CA ALA A 258 28.60 3.59 -6.61
C ALA A 258 27.56 4.50 -7.28
N LEU A 259 26.33 4.00 -7.45
CA LEU A 259 25.26 4.75 -8.11
C LEU A 259 24.83 5.92 -7.20
N SER A 260 25.10 7.13 -7.68
CA SER A 260 24.73 8.37 -6.98
C SER A 260 24.00 9.30 -7.95
N GLN A 261 22.90 9.91 -7.48
CA GLN A 261 22.08 10.84 -8.24
C GLN A 261 21.69 12.02 -7.34
N PRO A 262 21.71 13.25 -7.84
CA PRO A 262 21.14 14.36 -7.10
C PRO A 262 19.63 14.17 -6.94
N ALA A 263 19.05 14.81 -5.91
CA ALA A 263 17.60 14.88 -5.78
C ALA A 263 17.01 15.57 -7.02
N PRO A 264 15.89 15.06 -7.57
CA PRO A 264 15.27 15.63 -8.77
C PRO A 264 14.68 17.02 -8.50
N ASP A 265 14.26 17.29 -7.28
CA ASP A 265 13.68 18.56 -6.82
C ASP A 265 13.90 18.74 -5.31
N ALA A 266 13.21 19.73 -4.71
CA ALA A 266 13.32 20.04 -3.28
C ALA A 266 12.67 18.99 -2.36
N GLU A 267 11.79 18.16 -2.89
CA GLU A 267 11.04 17.12 -2.16
C GLU A 267 11.62 15.72 -2.41
N GLY A 268 12.40 15.54 -3.47
CA GLY A 268 13.04 14.29 -3.86
C GLY A 268 14.24 13.94 -2.99
N THR A 269 14.66 12.69 -3.07
CA THR A 269 15.77 12.13 -2.29
C THR A 269 16.99 11.83 -3.17
N ALA A 270 18.15 12.41 -2.82
CA ALA A 270 19.39 12.11 -3.51
C ALA A 270 19.85 10.66 -3.22
N LEU A 271 20.20 9.92 -4.26
CA LEU A 271 20.85 8.61 -4.10
C LEU A 271 22.34 8.78 -3.79
N LYS A 272 22.84 8.01 -2.82
CA LYS A 272 24.19 8.15 -2.28
C LYS A 272 24.88 6.80 -2.26
N ASP A 273 25.78 6.56 -3.20
CA ASP A 273 26.68 5.39 -3.24
C ASP A 273 25.93 4.04 -3.18
N ILE A 274 24.87 3.91 -3.96
CA ILE A 274 24.09 2.66 -4.01
C ILE A 274 24.93 1.56 -4.66
N ALA A 275 25.02 0.44 -3.97
CA ALA A 275 25.69 -0.76 -4.47
C ALA A 275 24.83 -2.00 -4.21
N LEU A 276 24.60 -2.81 -5.24
CA LEU A 276 23.90 -4.09 -5.15
C LEU A 276 24.32 -5.04 -6.26
N THR A 277 24.13 -6.32 -6.03
CA THR A 277 24.25 -7.37 -7.04
C THR A 277 23.00 -8.21 -7.05
N LEU A 278 22.53 -8.59 -8.24
CA LEU A 278 21.38 -9.48 -8.42
C LEU A 278 21.79 -10.67 -9.28
N ARG A 279 21.42 -11.86 -8.88
CA ARG A 279 21.76 -13.11 -9.55
C ARG A 279 20.56 -13.67 -10.33
N ALA A 280 20.86 -14.55 -11.27
CA ALA A 280 19.83 -15.34 -11.94
C ALA A 280 19.07 -16.20 -10.92
N GLY A 281 17.75 -16.24 -11.04
CA GLY A 281 16.88 -16.99 -10.13
C GLY A 281 16.67 -16.38 -8.75
N GLU A 282 17.22 -15.19 -8.50
CA GLU A 282 17.17 -14.49 -7.22
C GLU A 282 16.08 -13.41 -7.19
N ILE A 283 15.44 -13.26 -6.04
CA ILE A 283 14.60 -12.10 -5.73
C ILE A 283 15.27 -11.30 -4.61
N LEU A 284 15.62 -10.05 -4.90
CA LEU A 284 16.16 -9.08 -3.95
C LEU A 284 15.05 -8.13 -3.51
N GLY A 285 14.71 -8.13 -2.22
CA GLY A 285 13.77 -7.20 -1.61
C GLY A 285 14.46 -5.91 -1.17
N ILE A 286 13.87 -4.77 -1.52
CA ILE A 286 14.32 -3.45 -1.05
C ILE A 286 13.17 -2.81 -0.27
N GLY A 287 13.31 -2.75 1.06
CA GLY A 287 12.36 -2.12 1.96
C GLY A 287 12.74 -0.67 2.25
N GLY A 288 11.74 0.17 2.54
CA GLY A 288 11.98 1.55 2.94
C GLY A 288 10.66 2.27 3.22
N VAL A 289 10.70 3.27 4.10
CA VAL A 289 9.56 4.19 4.28
C VAL A 289 9.46 5.09 3.06
N ALA A 290 8.24 5.49 2.68
CA ALA A 290 8.01 6.38 1.55
C ALA A 290 8.92 7.61 1.58
N GLY A 291 9.44 8.02 0.43
CA GLY A 291 10.31 9.19 0.30
C GLY A 291 11.79 8.96 0.64
N ASN A 292 12.21 7.71 0.80
CA ASN A 292 13.62 7.38 1.08
C ASN A 292 14.48 7.11 -0.16
N GLY A 293 13.95 7.37 -1.38
CA GLY A 293 14.72 7.23 -2.63
C GLY A 293 14.28 6.06 -3.51
N GLN A 294 13.11 5.44 -3.25
CA GLN A 294 12.61 4.30 -4.02
C GLN A 294 12.32 4.66 -5.47
N GLU A 295 11.66 5.78 -5.71
CA GLU A 295 11.34 6.27 -7.05
C GLU A 295 12.60 6.67 -7.80
N GLU A 296 13.53 7.36 -7.14
CA GLU A 296 14.80 7.76 -7.72
C GLU A 296 15.68 6.55 -8.09
N LEU A 297 15.66 5.51 -7.25
CA LEU A 297 16.34 4.24 -7.55
C LEU A 297 15.72 3.56 -8.77
N LEU A 298 14.38 3.50 -8.85
CA LEU A 298 13.69 2.96 -10.02
C LEU A 298 14.01 3.76 -11.28
N ALA A 299 13.96 5.11 -11.24
CA ALA A 299 14.27 5.99 -12.35
C ALA A 299 15.74 5.84 -12.83
N ALA A 300 16.68 5.64 -11.91
CA ALA A 300 18.06 5.35 -12.24
C ALA A 300 18.25 3.96 -12.88
N LEU A 301 17.51 2.93 -12.43
CA LEU A 301 17.57 1.58 -12.99
C LEU A 301 16.79 1.46 -14.30
N SER A 302 15.69 2.19 -14.47
CA SER A 302 14.93 2.22 -15.74
C SER A 302 15.68 2.96 -16.85
N GLY A 303 16.58 3.87 -16.50
CA GLY A 303 17.30 4.74 -17.44
C GLY A 303 16.54 6.04 -17.77
N GLU A 304 15.48 6.36 -17.07
CA GLU A 304 14.84 7.67 -17.13
C GLU A 304 15.80 8.75 -16.64
N VAL A 305 16.61 8.43 -15.63
CA VAL A 305 17.77 9.22 -15.22
C VAL A 305 19.04 8.45 -15.56
N ARG A 306 19.94 9.04 -16.33
CA ARG A 306 21.21 8.42 -16.70
C ARG A 306 22.19 8.48 -15.54
N SER A 307 23.04 7.47 -15.45
CA SER A 307 24.02 7.31 -14.37
C SER A 307 25.44 7.47 -14.88
N ALA A 308 26.39 7.62 -13.97
CA ALA A 308 27.81 7.64 -14.29
C ALA A 308 28.23 6.30 -14.95
N PRO A 309 29.20 6.31 -15.89
CA PRO A 309 29.67 5.10 -16.56
C PRO A 309 30.09 4.00 -15.54
N GLY A 310 29.69 2.76 -15.81
CA GLY A 310 29.97 1.61 -14.97
C GLY A 310 29.07 1.48 -13.73
N SER A 311 28.13 2.42 -13.50
CA SER A 311 27.23 2.34 -12.35
C SER A 311 26.14 1.27 -12.49
N VAL A 312 25.69 0.96 -13.70
CA VAL A 312 24.66 -0.06 -13.97
C VAL A 312 25.13 -0.99 -15.07
N VAL A 313 25.47 -2.20 -14.70
CA VAL A 313 26.03 -3.21 -15.63
C VAL A 313 25.12 -4.44 -15.64
N LEU A 314 24.61 -4.82 -16.80
CA LEU A 314 23.78 -6.01 -17.05
C LEU A 314 24.60 -7.04 -17.83
N GLU A 315 24.82 -8.23 -17.26
CA GLU A 315 25.59 -9.33 -17.90
C GLU A 315 26.92 -8.86 -18.55
N GLY A 316 27.61 -7.92 -17.87
CA GLY A 316 28.88 -7.36 -18.35
C GLY A 316 28.75 -6.15 -19.30
N ALA A 317 27.53 -5.82 -19.76
CA ALA A 317 27.28 -4.66 -20.62
C ALA A 317 26.96 -3.42 -19.75
N ASP A 318 27.70 -2.32 -19.93
CA ASP A 318 27.42 -1.05 -19.26
C ASP A 318 26.19 -0.37 -19.88
N LEU A 319 25.13 -0.26 -19.08
CA LEU A 319 23.87 0.39 -19.45
C LEU A 319 23.71 1.79 -18.82
N SER A 320 24.70 2.30 -18.11
CA SER A 320 24.61 3.52 -17.31
C SER A 320 24.16 4.74 -18.11
N ALA A 321 24.71 4.93 -19.32
CA ALA A 321 24.37 6.03 -20.22
C ALA A 321 23.16 5.77 -21.12
N GLN A 322 22.58 4.56 -21.06
CA GLN A 322 21.45 4.16 -21.90
C GLN A 322 20.13 4.65 -21.32
N GLY A 323 19.21 5.05 -22.21
CA GLY A 323 17.83 5.37 -21.84
C GLY A 323 16.95 4.12 -21.67
N PRO A 324 15.63 4.30 -21.39
CA PRO A 324 14.72 3.19 -21.08
C PRO A 324 14.61 2.15 -22.19
N GLU A 325 14.44 2.55 -23.45
CA GLU A 325 14.25 1.61 -24.55
C GLU A 325 15.46 0.68 -24.77
N PRO A 326 16.72 1.16 -24.90
CA PRO A 326 17.88 0.29 -24.97
C PRO A 326 18.04 -0.66 -23.77
N ARG A 327 17.75 -0.20 -22.54
CA ARG A 327 17.79 -1.06 -21.36
C ARG A 327 16.73 -2.17 -21.43
N ARG A 328 15.52 -1.83 -21.86
CA ARG A 328 14.46 -2.82 -22.10
C ARG A 328 14.86 -3.85 -23.15
N VAL A 329 15.43 -3.40 -24.28
CA VAL A 329 15.93 -4.30 -25.34
C VAL A 329 17.02 -5.24 -24.79
N ALA A 330 17.92 -4.74 -23.95
CA ALA A 330 18.93 -5.57 -23.27
C ALA A 330 18.34 -6.55 -22.24
N GLY A 331 17.11 -6.35 -21.80
CA GLY A 331 16.41 -7.24 -20.87
C GLY A 331 16.29 -6.73 -19.44
N LEU A 332 16.61 -5.46 -19.16
CA LEU A 332 16.34 -4.79 -17.89
C LEU A 332 15.02 -4.04 -18.01
N LEU A 333 13.97 -4.61 -17.41
CA LEU A 333 12.61 -4.08 -17.44
C LEU A 333 12.22 -3.54 -16.06
N THR A 334 11.30 -2.57 -16.06
CA THR A 334 10.83 -1.93 -14.84
C THR A 334 9.32 -1.77 -14.86
N ALA A 335 8.68 -1.86 -13.69
CA ALA A 335 7.28 -1.51 -13.46
C ALA A 335 7.19 -0.53 -12.29
N PRO A 336 6.81 0.73 -12.52
CA PRO A 336 6.70 1.75 -11.48
C PRO A 336 5.45 1.57 -10.60
N GLU A 337 5.43 2.25 -9.45
CA GLU A 337 4.32 2.27 -8.52
C GLU A 337 3.08 2.97 -9.12
N ASP A 338 3.29 4.14 -9.75
CA ASP A 338 2.20 4.89 -10.38
C ASP A 338 1.72 4.20 -11.64
N ARG A 339 0.52 3.64 -11.55
CA ARG A 339 -0.10 2.84 -12.61
C ARG A 339 -0.62 3.68 -13.77
N LEU A 340 -1.20 4.86 -13.45
CA LEU A 340 -1.79 5.77 -14.44
C LEU A 340 -0.98 7.06 -14.50
N GLY A 341 -0.33 7.28 -15.62
CA GLY A 341 0.55 8.43 -15.83
C GLY A 341 2.01 8.04 -16.01
N HIS A 342 2.47 7.00 -15.29
CA HIS A 342 3.83 6.47 -15.45
C HIS A 342 3.83 5.08 -16.12
N ALA A 343 3.21 4.05 -15.48
CA ALA A 343 3.21 2.69 -16.05
C ALA A 343 2.30 2.54 -17.27
N ALA A 344 1.19 3.28 -17.32
CA ALA A 344 0.22 3.25 -18.41
C ALA A 344 -0.33 4.63 -18.70
N VAL A 345 -0.57 4.93 -19.98
CA VAL A 345 -1.27 6.13 -20.42
C VAL A 345 -2.77 5.94 -20.20
N PRO A 346 -3.43 6.80 -19.41
CA PRO A 346 -4.82 6.60 -18.97
C PRO A 346 -5.83 6.45 -20.11
N ASP A 347 -5.69 7.25 -21.17
CA ASP A 347 -6.63 7.31 -22.30
C ASP A 347 -6.30 6.32 -23.41
N PHE A 348 -5.12 5.67 -23.38
CA PHE A 348 -4.78 4.65 -24.33
C PHE A 348 -5.49 3.33 -24.01
N SER A 349 -5.88 2.61 -25.05
CA SER A 349 -6.36 1.24 -24.93
C SER A 349 -5.28 0.31 -24.33
N LEU A 350 -5.68 -0.84 -23.81
CA LEU A 350 -4.72 -1.84 -23.35
C LEU A 350 -3.78 -2.29 -24.50
N THR A 351 -4.29 -2.37 -25.74
CA THR A 351 -3.48 -2.65 -26.93
C THR A 351 -2.40 -1.59 -27.14
N GLU A 352 -2.74 -0.31 -27.10
CA GLU A 352 -1.78 0.78 -27.25
C GLU A 352 -0.78 0.83 -26.11
N ASN A 353 -1.24 0.55 -24.88
CA ASN A 353 -0.37 0.46 -23.71
C ASN A 353 0.67 -0.68 -23.82
N THR A 354 0.45 -1.74 -24.60
CA THR A 354 1.50 -2.76 -24.85
C THR A 354 2.63 -2.22 -25.71
N LEU A 355 2.36 -1.27 -26.61
CA LEU A 355 3.39 -0.70 -27.49
C LEU A 355 4.43 0.10 -26.71
N LEU A 356 4.04 0.73 -25.58
CA LEU A 356 4.92 1.59 -24.78
C LEU A 356 6.17 0.85 -24.28
N THR A 357 6.03 -0.41 -23.90
CA THR A 357 7.11 -1.15 -23.25
C THR A 357 7.53 -2.41 -24.01
N ALA A 358 6.62 -3.04 -24.77
CA ALA A 358 6.87 -4.26 -25.51
C ALA A 358 7.13 -4.04 -27.01
N GLY A 359 6.96 -2.81 -27.50
CA GLY A 359 6.99 -2.48 -28.92
C GLY A 359 8.24 -2.99 -29.64
N ALA A 360 9.43 -2.65 -29.15
CA ALA A 360 10.70 -3.07 -29.71
C ALA A 360 11.01 -4.54 -29.38
N ARG A 361 10.88 -4.93 -28.11
CA ARG A 361 11.30 -6.24 -27.59
C ARG A 361 10.48 -7.41 -28.16
N LYS A 362 9.16 -7.24 -28.29
CA LYS A 362 8.27 -8.25 -28.87
C LYS A 362 8.03 -8.06 -30.38
N GLY A 363 8.73 -7.11 -31.01
CA GLY A 363 8.62 -6.84 -32.43
C GLY A 363 7.25 -6.32 -32.88
N LEU A 364 6.51 -5.65 -31.98
CA LEU A 364 5.22 -5.03 -32.28
C LEU A 364 5.40 -3.75 -33.12
N VAL A 365 6.61 -3.19 -33.13
CA VAL A 365 7.01 -2.08 -33.98
C VAL A 365 8.20 -2.55 -34.83
N ARG A 366 8.06 -2.52 -36.13
CA ARG A 366 9.12 -2.93 -37.10
C ARG A 366 9.34 -1.84 -38.13
N ARG A 367 10.58 -1.34 -38.22
CA ARG A 367 10.96 -0.27 -39.18
C ARG A 367 10.04 0.96 -39.07
N GLY A 368 9.64 1.33 -37.84
CA GLY A 368 8.75 2.46 -37.60
C GLY A 368 7.25 2.22 -37.86
N MET A 369 6.86 1.02 -38.29
CA MET A 369 5.48 0.64 -38.51
C MET A 369 4.95 -0.22 -37.33
N ILE A 370 3.79 0.12 -36.84
CA ILE A 370 3.08 -0.61 -35.76
C ILE A 370 2.33 -1.79 -36.38
N ASP A 371 2.53 -2.98 -35.85
CA ASP A 371 1.70 -4.15 -36.11
C ASP A 371 0.54 -4.17 -35.09
N HIS A 372 -0.57 -3.56 -35.46
CA HIS A 372 -1.76 -3.49 -34.59
C HIS A 372 -2.36 -4.87 -34.28
N GLY A 373 -2.21 -5.84 -35.21
CA GLY A 373 -2.66 -7.21 -34.99
C GLY A 373 -1.84 -7.88 -33.89
N ALA A 374 -0.53 -7.87 -34.04
CA ALA A 374 0.39 -8.43 -33.04
C ALA A 374 0.26 -7.73 -31.67
N ALA A 375 0.10 -6.41 -31.66
CA ALA A 375 -0.10 -5.66 -30.42
C ALA A 375 -1.40 -6.06 -29.70
N ARG A 376 -2.49 -6.24 -30.46
CA ARG A 376 -3.78 -6.70 -29.91
C ARG A 376 -3.66 -8.13 -29.37
N ASP A 377 -3.01 -9.02 -30.11
CA ASP A 377 -2.86 -10.41 -29.69
C ASP A 377 -1.99 -10.52 -28.44
N TYR A 378 -0.94 -9.69 -28.35
CA TYR A 378 -0.12 -9.59 -27.13
C TYR A 378 -0.95 -9.06 -25.93
N ALA A 379 -1.75 -8.02 -26.13
CA ALA A 379 -2.63 -7.52 -25.08
C ALA A 379 -3.65 -8.58 -24.61
N LEU A 380 -4.22 -9.35 -25.52
CA LEU A 380 -5.12 -10.47 -25.20
C LEU A 380 -4.39 -11.57 -24.42
N ALA A 381 -3.17 -11.90 -24.79
CA ALA A 381 -2.37 -12.89 -24.07
C ALA A 381 -2.08 -12.42 -22.62
N VAL A 382 -1.75 -11.14 -22.43
CA VAL A 382 -1.59 -10.55 -21.07
C VAL A 382 -2.89 -10.63 -20.28
N ILE A 383 -4.03 -10.22 -20.88
CA ILE A 383 -5.34 -10.25 -20.26
C ILE A 383 -5.68 -11.67 -19.79
N GLN A 384 -5.47 -12.67 -20.63
CA GLN A 384 -5.76 -14.07 -20.31
C GLN A 384 -4.77 -14.67 -19.30
N GLY A 385 -3.46 -14.45 -19.50
CA GLY A 385 -2.42 -15.02 -18.65
C GLY A 385 -2.45 -14.50 -17.20
N PHE A 386 -2.92 -13.27 -17.00
CA PHE A 386 -2.97 -12.64 -15.68
C PHE A 386 -4.40 -12.45 -15.15
N ASP A 387 -5.40 -13.10 -15.76
CA ASP A 387 -6.83 -12.99 -15.37
C ASP A 387 -7.24 -11.53 -15.15
N VAL A 388 -6.99 -10.67 -16.15
CA VAL A 388 -7.38 -9.26 -16.09
C VAL A 388 -8.86 -9.15 -16.46
N ARG A 389 -9.69 -8.73 -15.50
CA ARG A 389 -11.12 -8.54 -15.73
C ARG A 389 -11.38 -7.26 -16.49
N THR A 390 -11.68 -7.39 -17.77
CA THR A 390 -11.91 -6.27 -18.70
C THR A 390 -12.85 -6.70 -19.82
N PRO A 391 -13.67 -5.77 -20.39
CA PRO A 391 -14.46 -6.05 -21.59
C PRO A 391 -13.63 -6.42 -22.83
N GLY A 392 -12.33 -6.05 -22.85
CA GLY A 392 -11.44 -6.39 -23.95
C GLY A 392 -10.21 -5.47 -24.05
N PRO A 393 -9.32 -5.73 -25.02
CA PRO A 393 -8.06 -4.99 -25.14
C PRO A 393 -8.22 -3.56 -25.70
N HIS A 394 -9.42 -3.19 -26.16
CA HIS A 394 -9.75 -1.89 -26.74
C HIS A 394 -10.14 -0.83 -25.69
N VAL A 395 -10.38 -1.25 -24.43
CA VAL A 395 -10.78 -0.29 -23.38
C VAL A 395 -9.59 0.55 -22.91
N PRO A 396 -9.80 1.82 -22.55
CA PRO A 396 -8.75 2.66 -22.02
C PRO A 396 -8.29 2.17 -20.62
N ALA A 397 -7.01 2.32 -20.33
CA ALA A 397 -6.41 1.85 -19.07
C ALA A 397 -7.14 2.39 -17.82
N ARG A 398 -7.60 3.65 -17.85
CA ARG A 398 -8.37 4.29 -16.77
C ARG A 398 -9.72 3.61 -16.46
N ALA A 399 -10.24 2.79 -17.36
CA ALA A 399 -11.51 2.08 -17.16
C ALA A 399 -11.34 0.81 -16.30
N LEU A 400 -10.10 0.37 -16.04
CA LEU A 400 -9.84 -0.77 -15.20
C LEU A 400 -9.83 -0.38 -13.72
N SER A 401 -10.25 -1.31 -12.85
CA SER A 401 -9.97 -1.18 -11.42
C SER A 401 -8.46 -1.24 -11.16
N GLY A 402 -8.01 -0.63 -10.06
CA GLY A 402 -6.58 -0.59 -9.71
C GLY A 402 -5.92 -1.97 -9.72
N GLY A 403 -6.58 -3.01 -9.17
CA GLY A 403 -6.05 -4.38 -9.18
C GLY A 403 -5.96 -4.99 -10.58
N ASN A 404 -6.93 -4.75 -11.47
CA ASN A 404 -6.88 -5.25 -12.84
C ASN A 404 -5.82 -4.52 -13.68
N LEU A 405 -5.65 -3.21 -13.45
CA LEU A 405 -4.59 -2.45 -14.11
C LEU A 405 -3.21 -2.94 -13.64
N GLN A 406 -3.03 -3.22 -12.35
CA GLN A 406 -1.78 -3.77 -11.83
C GLN A 406 -1.44 -5.13 -12.44
N LYS A 407 -2.43 -6.04 -12.49
CA LYS A 407 -2.26 -7.34 -13.17
C LYS A 407 -1.83 -7.15 -14.63
N PHE A 408 -2.44 -6.19 -15.33
CA PHE A 408 -2.09 -5.90 -16.73
C PHE A 408 -0.66 -5.34 -16.85
N VAL A 409 -0.27 -4.36 -16.02
CA VAL A 409 1.06 -3.75 -16.03
C VAL A 409 2.13 -4.80 -15.73
N ILE A 410 2.00 -5.54 -14.63
CA ILE A 410 2.98 -6.58 -14.27
C ILE A 410 3.00 -7.68 -15.32
N GLY A 411 1.85 -8.16 -15.78
CA GLY A 411 1.74 -9.19 -16.81
C GLY A 411 2.40 -8.78 -18.12
N ARG A 412 2.22 -7.53 -18.53
CA ARG A 412 2.85 -6.95 -19.71
C ARG A 412 4.38 -7.00 -19.62
N GLU A 413 4.96 -6.74 -18.46
CA GLU A 413 6.41 -6.78 -18.27
C GLU A 413 6.94 -8.22 -18.13
N VAL A 414 6.28 -9.07 -17.33
CA VAL A 414 6.67 -10.48 -17.12
C VAL A 414 6.66 -11.26 -18.44
N MET A 415 5.63 -11.09 -19.27
CA MET A 415 5.50 -11.79 -20.56
C MET A 415 6.49 -11.32 -21.64
N GLN A 416 7.35 -10.36 -21.35
CA GLN A 416 8.47 -9.99 -22.20
C GLN A 416 9.72 -10.85 -21.95
N ASP A 417 9.68 -11.81 -21.06
CA ASP A 417 10.80 -12.68 -20.67
C ASP A 417 12.06 -11.86 -20.30
N PRO A 418 11.96 -10.98 -19.26
CA PRO A 418 13.08 -10.14 -18.86
C PRO A 418 14.26 -10.95 -18.32
N ARG A 419 15.48 -10.44 -18.48
CA ARG A 419 16.67 -10.93 -17.77
C ARG A 419 16.65 -10.44 -16.32
N VAL A 420 16.25 -9.17 -16.15
CA VAL A 420 16.03 -8.53 -14.84
C VAL A 420 14.73 -7.76 -14.88
N LEU A 421 13.90 -7.94 -13.88
CA LEU A 421 12.68 -7.17 -13.67
C LEU A 421 12.78 -6.41 -12.34
N VAL A 422 12.60 -5.10 -12.37
CA VAL A 422 12.50 -4.25 -11.18
C VAL A 422 11.06 -3.80 -11.04
N VAL A 423 10.42 -4.12 -9.93
CA VAL A 423 9.02 -3.74 -9.66
C VAL A 423 8.95 -2.89 -8.39
N ASN A 424 8.22 -1.77 -8.46
CA ASN A 424 7.96 -0.91 -7.32
C ASN A 424 6.51 -1.07 -6.89
N GLN A 425 6.28 -1.43 -5.61
CA GLN A 425 4.97 -1.61 -4.99
C GLN A 425 4.04 -2.55 -5.79
N PRO A 426 4.47 -3.79 -6.14
CA PRO A 426 3.76 -4.63 -7.09
C PRO A 426 2.35 -5.02 -6.64
N THR A 427 2.08 -5.07 -5.33
CA THR A 427 0.76 -5.46 -4.80
C THR A 427 0.02 -4.31 -4.12
N TRP A 428 0.54 -3.08 -4.17
CA TRP A 428 -0.09 -1.92 -3.55
C TRP A 428 -1.51 -1.69 -4.07
N GLY A 429 -2.47 -1.59 -3.16
CA GLY A 429 -3.87 -1.28 -3.49
C GLY A 429 -4.58 -2.30 -4.39
N VAL A 430 -4.14 -3.57 -4.40
CA VAL A 430 -4.84 -4.68 -5.04
C VAL A 430 -5.49 -5.60 -4.00
N ASP A 431 -6.45 -6.41 -4.43
CA ASP A 431 -7.04 -7.43 -3.55
C ASP A 431 -6.07 -8.59 -3.27
N ALA A 432 -6.32 -9.35 -2.20
CA ALA A 432 -5.44 -10.44 -1.79
C ALA A 432 -5.26 -11.52 -2.87
N GLY A 433 -6.30 -11.79 -3.67
CA GLY A 433 -6.23 -12.75 -4.78
C GLY A 433 -5.33 -12.24 -5.91
N ALA A 434 -5.46 -10.96 -6.28
CA ALA A 434 -4.59 -10.32 -7.26
C ALA A 434 -3.15 -10.24 -6.75
N ALA A 435 -2.95 -9.89 -5.48
CA ALA A 435 -1.62 -9.84 -4.85
C ALA A 435 -0.94 -11.20 -4.89
N ALA A 436 -1.63 -12.28 -4.51
CA ALA A 436 -1.09 -13.64 -4.57
C ALA A 436 -0.71 -14.06 -6.01
N ALA A 437 -1.54 -13.70 -7.00
CA ALA A 437 -1.24 -13.98 -8.40
C ALA A 437 -0.01 -13.23 -8.91
N VAL A 438 0.12 -11.93 -8.56
CA VAL A 438 1.30 -11.11 -8.89
C VAL A 438 2.55 -11.70 -8.23
N ARG A 439 2.52 -11.99 -6.92
CA ARG A 439 3.65 -12.58 -6.20
C ARG A 439 4.08 -13.92 -6.82
N GLN A 440 3.12 -14.79 -7.14
CA GLN A 440 3.42 -16.06 -7.78
C GLN A 440 4.08 -15.88 -9.16
N SER A 441 3.61 -14.90 -9.95
CA SER A 441 4.22 -14.61 -11.27
C SER A 441 5.68 -14.13 -11.17
N LEU A 442 6.03 -13.36 -10.14
CA LEU A 442 7.40 -12.94 -9.87
C LEU A 442 8.28 -14.12 -9.44
N LEU A 443 7.77 -15.03 -8.63
CA LEU A 443 8.46 -16.28 -8.25
C LEU A 443 8.68 -17.20 -9.45
N ASP A 444 7.66 -17.36 -10.29
CA ASP A 444 7.76 -18.19 -11.50
C ASP A 444 8.75 -17.61 -12.50
N LEU A 445 8.80 -16.27 -12.63
CA LEU A 445 9.79 -15.57 -13.44
C LEU A 445 11.23 -15.83 -12.92
N ALA A 446 11.42 -15.74 -11.60
CA ALA A 446 12.71 -16.06 -10.97
C ALA A 446 13.09 -17.54 -11.17
N ARG A 447 12.13 -18.49 -11.07
CA ARG A 447 12.37 -19.92 -11.39
C ARG A 447 12.85 -20.14 -12.82
N GLN A 448 12.43 -19.31 -13.76
CA GLN A 448 12.88 -19.35 -15.16
C GLN A 448 14.29 -18.76 -15.34
N GLY A 449 14.92 -18.29 -14.25
CA GLY A 449 16.30 -17.77 -14.25
C GLY A 449 16.41 -16.26 -14.39
N ALA A 450 15.32 -15.51 -14.38
CA ALA A 450 15.38 -14.06 -14.30
C ALA A 450 15.79 -13.60 -12.88
N GLY A 451 16.47 -12.46 -12.78
CA GLY A 451 16.64 -11.76 -11.51
C GLY A 451 15.48 -10.80 -11.27
N VAL A 452 14.98 -10.72 -10.06
CA VAL A 452 13.87 -9.80 -9.71
C VAL A 452 14.28 -8.89 -8.56
N ILE A 453 14.05 -7.59 -8.70
CA ILE A 453 14.12 -6.63 -7.59
C ILE A 453 12.69 -6.21 -7.25
N VAL A 454 12.30 -6.40 -6.00
CA VAL A 454 11.02 -5.95 -5.47
C VAL A 454 11.27 -4.79 -4.49
N ILE A 455 10.82 -3.60 -4.85
CA ILE A 455 10.83 -2.43 -3.99
C ILE A 455 9.44 -2.35 -3.36
N SER A 456 9.34 -2.38 -2.03
CA SER A 456 8.05 -2.33 -1.34
C SER A 456 8.16 -1.71 0.05
N GLN A 457 7.08 -1.07 0.50
CA GLN A 457 6.89 -0.65 1.89
C GLN A 457 6.27 -1.77 2.73
N ASP A 458 5.68 -2.77 2.08
CA ASP A 458 5.10 -3.94 2.72
C ASP A 458 6.20 -4.96 3.05
N LEU A 459 6.61 -4.98 4.32
CA LEU A 459 7.65 -5.88 4.81
C LEU A 459 7.23 -7.35 4.72
N ASP A 460 5.96 -7.65 4.92
CA ASP A 460 5.44 -9.02 4.85
C ASP A 460 5.57 -9.53 3.41
N GLU A 461 5.25 -8.70 2.41
CA GLU A 461 5.46 -9.00 1.00
C GLU A 461 6.94 -9.29 0.71
N LEU A 462 7.85 -8.44 1.21
CA LEU A 462 9.29 -8.60 0.98
C LEU A 462 9.84 -9.85 1.65
N LEU A 463 9.45 -10.13 2.90
CA LEU A 463 9.86 -11.33 3.63
C LEU A 463 9.30 -12.61 2.99
N GLU A 464 8.11 -12.53 2.40
CA GLU A 464 7.47 -13.66 1.72
C GLU A 464 8.12 -13.98 0.37
N LEU A 465 8.59 -12.97 -0.40
CA LEU A 465 9.10 -13.15 -1.76
C LEU A 465 10.62 -13.29 -1.85
N SER A 466 11.35 -12.51 -1.03
CA SER A 466 12.76 -12.24 -1.27
C SER A 466 13.71 -13.30 -0.71
N ASP A 467 14.81 -13.53 -1.38
CA ASP A 467 15.91 -14.37 -0.90
C ASP A 467 16.88 -13.57 -0.04
N ARG A 468 17.11 -12.29 -0.43
CA ARG A 468 17.87 -11.30 0.33
C ARG A 468 17.09 -10.01 0.45
N PHE A 469 17.36 -9.28 1.52
CA PHE A 469 16.72 -8.01 1.86
C PHE A 469 17.75 -6.89 2.02
N CYS A 470 17.42 -5.70 1.53
CA CYS A 470 18.11 -4.45 1.80
C CYS A 470 17.11 -3.41 2.33
N ALA A 471 17.58 -2.50 3.15
CA ALA A 471 16.81 -1.30 3.55
C ALA A 471 17.35 -0.08 2.81
N LEU A 472 16.43 0.72 2.26
CA LEU A 472 16.71 2.02 1.65
C LEU A 472 16.29 3.12 2.62
N ASN A 473 17.24 3.93 3.06
CA ASN A 473 17.01 5.05 3.98
C ASN A 473 17.83 6.28 3.55
N GLU A 474 17.15 7.43 3.39
CA GLU A 474 17.75 8.71 2.98
C GLU A 474 18.69 8.58 1.76
N GLY A 475 18.27 7.78 0.77
CA GLY A 475 19.01 7.51 -0.45
C GLY A 475 20.25 6.63 -0.30
N ARG A 476 20.41 5.94 0.82
CA ARG A 476 21.46 4.93 1.05
C ARG A 476 20.86 3.54 1.17
N LEU A 477 21.49 2.56 0.51
CA LEU A 477 21.08 1.17 0.56
C LEU A 477 21.95 0.41 1.58
N SER A 478 21.33 -0.32 2.48
CA SER A 478 22.07 -1.22 3.38
C SER A 478 22.69 -2.39 2.60
N PRO A 479 23.74 -3.03 3.12
CA PRO A 479 24.21 -4.29 2.58
C PRO A 479 23.07 -5.33 2.55
N PRO A 480 23.01 -6.19 1.50
CA PRO A 480 22.00 -7.24 1.41
C PRO A 480 22.23 -8.32 2.45
N VAL A 481 21.18 -8.69 3.17
CA VAL A 481 21.18 -9.77 4.16
C VAL A 481 20.21 -10.88 3.73
N PRO A 482 20.47 -12.17 4.03
CA PRO A 482 19.50 -13.24 3.81
C PRO A 482 18.18 -12.93 4.53
N THR A 483 17.07 -13.19 3.87
CA THR A 483 15.72 -12.98 4.45
C THR A 483 15.41 -14.07 5.49
N GLU A 484 15.99 -15.26 5.34
CA GLU A 484 15.82 -16.35 6.29
C GLU A 484 16.43 -15.99 7.64
N GLY A 485 15.62 -16.04 8.70
CA GLY A 485 16.02 -15.69 10.06
C GLY A 485 16.10 -14.19 10.35
N LEU A 486 15.69 -13.33 9.41
CA LEU A 486 15.67 -11.88 9.62
C LEU A 486 14.51 -11.49 10.56
N THR A 487 14.83 -10.83 11.68
CA THR A 487 13.83 -10.39 12.67
C THR A 487 13.31 -8.99 12.38
N LEU A 488 12.09 -8.70 12.80
CA LEU A 488 11.47 -7.36 12.65
C LEU A 488 12.30 -6.26 13.34
N ASP A 489 12.92 -6.56 14.50
CA ASP A 489 13.80 -5.61 15.20
C ASP A 489 15.02 -5.25 14.34
N ARG A 490 15.63 -6.24 13.68
CA ARG A 490 16.78 -6.00 12.79
C ARG A 490 16.37 -5.21 11.56
N ILE A 491 15.21 -5.51 10.98
CA ILE A 491 14.63 -4.73 9.88
C ILE A 491 14.37 -3.28 10.32
N GLY A 492 13.79 -3.08 11.49
CA GLY A 492 13.54 -1.76 12.06
C GLY A 492 14.82 -0.93 12.21
N LEU A 493 15.92 -1.54 12.69
CA LEU A 493 17.23 -0.89 12.77
C LEU A 493 17.79 -0.53 11.38
N MET A 494 17.68 -1.43 10.41
CA MET A 494 18.12 -1.18 9.03
C MET A 494 17.34 -0.05 8.39
N LEU A 495 16.01 0.00 8.57
CA LEU A 495 15.13 1.06 8.09
C LEU A 495 15.40 2.42 8.77
N GLY A 496 15.86 2.39 10.02
CA GLY A 496 16.29 3.57 10.77
C GLY A 496 17.70 4.08 10.43
N GLY A 497 18.37 3.49 9.41
CA GLY A 497 19.69 3.95 8.94
C GLY A 497 20.88 3.44 9.73
N ALA A 498 20.71 2.44 10.60
CA ALA A 498 21.82 1.76 11.28
C ALA A 498 22.57 0.85 10.28
N HIS A 499 23.27 1.47 9.33
CA HIS A 499 24.10 0.77 8.35
C HIS A 499 25.46 0.46 8.98
N GLY A 500 25.68 -0.75 9.50
CA GLY A 500 27.01 -1.19 9.93
C GLY A 500 27.18 -1.62 11.38
N MET A 501 26.14 -2.02 12.10
CA MET A 501 26.33 -2.80 13.31
C MET A 501 26.72 -4.23 12.93
N GLU A 502 28.04 -4.48 12.82
CA GLU A 502 28.59 -5.82 12.91
C GLU A 502 28.05 -6.51 14.17
N GLU A 503 27.77 -7.81 14.04
CA GLU A 503 27.38 -8.68 15.13
C GLU A 503 28.27 -8.42 16.36
N ALA A 504 27.70 -7.89 17.43
CA ALA A 504 28.24 -8.17 18.76
C ALA A 504 28.03 -9.68 18.94
N ARG A 505 29.08 -10.45 18.70
CA ARG A 505 29.14 -11.88 19.03
C ARG A 505 28.87 -12.06 20.52
N PRO A 506 28.07 -13.08 20.87
CA PRO A 506 27.79 -13.42 22.26
C PRO A 506 29.04 -13.78 23.07
#